data_4ae56b1ef1b4aeb25103c092cd5a73cb
#
_entry.id   4ae56b1ef1b4aeb25103c092cd5a73cb
#
_cell.length_a   1.000
_cell.length_b   1.000
_cell.length_c   1.000
_cell.angle_alpha   90.00
_cell.angle_beta   90.00
_cell.angle_gamma   90.00
#
_symmetry.space_group_name_H-M   'P 1'
#
loop_
_entity.id
_entity.type
_entity.pdbx_description
1 polymer ?
#
loop_
_entity_poly.entity_id
_entity_poly.type
_entity_poly.pdbx_seq_one_letter_code
_entity_poly.pdbx_strand_id
1 'polypeptide(L)'
;MAEDRLVWIDLEMTGLDPDENTIIEIATIVTESDLSIVAEGPSFAIDVGKEELAKMDNWNVKHHTENGLLDRIESEGVSMQNAERQTLEFLKEHCSPNQSPLCGNTIGQDRRFLRRYM
;
A
#
# COMPACT_ATOMS: atom_id res chain seq x y z
N MET A 1 -19.52 -9.70 -11.65
CA MET A 1 -19.81 -8.28 -11.94
C MET A 1 -18.78 -7.41 -11.26
N ALA A 2 -18.29 -6.37 -11.95
CA ALA A 2 -17.28 -5.49 -11.39
C ALA A 2 -17.76 -4.78 -10.11
N GLU A 3 -19.06 -4.54 -9.99
CA GLU A 3 -19.70 -3.91 -8.85
C GLU A 3 -19.60 -4.75 -7.56
N ASP A 4 -19.43 -6.06 -7.69
CA ASP A 4 -19.38 -6.98 -6.56
C ASP A 4 -17.95 -7.28 -6.10
N ARG A 5 -16.97 -6.67 -6.76
CA ARG A 5 -15.56 -6.92 -6.43
C ARG A 5 -15.12 -6.14 -5.20
N LEU A 6 -14.17 -6.74 -4.48
CA LEU A 6 -13.55 -6.13 -3.30
C LEU A 6 -12.10 -5.79 -3.64
N VAL A 7 -11.66 -4.61 -3.18
CA VAL A 7 -10.27 -4.18 -3.32
C VAL A 7 -9.58 -4.34 -1.97
N TRP A 8 -8.57 -5.21 -1.92
CA TRP A 8 -7.78 -5.45 -0.71
C TRP A 8 -6.46 -4.71 -0.84
N ILE A 9 -6.17 -3.86 0.12
CA ILE A 9 -4.93 -3.10 0.18
C ILE A 9 -4.21 -3.41 1.49
N ASP A 10 -2.91 -3.62 1.40
CA ASP A 10 -2.04 -3.76 2.55
C ASP A 10 -0.92 -2.73 2.42
N LEU A 11 -0.71 -1.93 3.46
CA LEU A 11 0.32 -0.90 3.50
C LEU A 11 1.29 -1.17 4.64
N GLU A 12 2.56 -0.80 4.41
CA GLU A 12 3.54 -0.62 5.48
C GLU A 12 3.95 0.84 5.51
N MET A 13 4.16 1.36 6.71
CA MET A 13 4.46 2.77 6.95
C MET A 13 5.66 2.93 7.88
N THR A 14 6.24 4.13 7.90
CA THR A 14 7.34 4.44 8.82
C THR A 14 6.87 4.61 10.27
N GLY A 15 5.58 4.73 10.49
CA GLY A 15 4.96 4.86 11.80
C GLY A 15 3.46 4.99 11.67
N LEU A 16 2.78 5.43 12.71
CA LEU A 16 1.32 5.46 12.78
C LEU A 16 0.69 6.85 12.56
N ASP A 17 1.50 7.89 12.43
CA ASP A 17 1.01 9.26 12.29
C ASP A 17 1.12 9.72 10.83
N PRO A 18 -0.01 9.88 10.10
CA PRO A 18 0.03 10.31 8.69
C PRO A 18 0.68 11.68 8.46
N ASP A 19 0.73 12.54 9.49
CA ASP A 19 1.36 13.86 9.37
C ASP A 19 2.88 13.80 9.51
N GLU A 20 3.41 12.78 10.22
CA GLU A 20 4.84 12.63 10.47
C GLU A 20 5.44 11.45 9.71
N ASN A 21 4.64 10.45 9.39
CA ASN A 21 5.09 9.20 8.79
C ASN A 21 4.52 9.03 7.38
N THR A 22 5.09 8.12 6.61
CA THR A 22 4.71 7.93 5.22
C THR A 22 4.60 6.44 4.86
N ILE A 23 3.99 6.17 3.70
CA ILE A 23 3.84 4.83 3.16
C ILE A 23 5.16 4.37 2.56
N ILE A 24 5.61 3.16 2.88
CA ILE A 24 6.83 2.56 2.32
C ILE A 24 6.60 1.25 1.59
N GLU A 25 5.40 0.70 1.66
CA GLU A 25 5.01 -0.46 0.86
C GLU A 25 3.51 -0.42 0.59
N ILE A 26 3.11 -0.82 -0.62
CA ILE A 26 1.71 -1.00 -0.98
C ILE A 26 1.55 -2.26 -1.81
N ALA A 27 0.55 -3.07 -1.45
CA ALA A 27 0.16 -4.26 -2.20
C ALA A 27 -1.36 -4.28 -2.36
N THR A 28 -1.83 -4.69 -3.53
CA THR A 28 -3.27 -4.72 -3.83
C THR A 28 -3.68 -6.07 -4.41
N ILE A 29 -4.90 -6.50 -4.07
CA ILE A 29 -5.54 -7.70 -4.62
C ILE A 29 -6.99 -7.36 -4.86
N VAL A 30 -7.54 -7.81 -6.00
CA VAL A 30 -8.97 -7.69 -6.30
C VAL A 30 -9.60 -9.06 -6.21
N THR A 31 -10.71 -9.16 -5.46
CA THR A 31 -11.46 -10.41 -5.33
C THR A 31 -12.93 -10.20 -5.68
N GLU A 32 -13.63 -11.30 -5.93
CA GLU A 32 -15.08 -11.29 -5.91
C GLU A 32 -15.59 -11.23 -4.47
N SER A 33 -16.89 -11.02 -4.28
CA SER A 33 -17.47 -10.94 -2.94
C SER A 33 -17.35 -12.25 -2.14
N ASP A 34 -17.18 -13.39 -2.83
CA ASP A 34 -16.95 -14.70 -2.21
C ASP A 34 -15.47 -14.96 -1.89
N LEU A 35 -14.60 -13.96 -2.07
CA LEU A 35 -13.16 -13.99 -1.82
C LEU A 35 -12.34 -14.74 -2.89
N SER A 36 -12.96 -15.15 -3.99
CA SER A 36 -12.20 -15.71 -5.13
C SER A 36 -11.32 -14.62 -5.74
N ILE A 37 -10.03 -14.92 -5.93
CA ILE A 37 -9.09 -13.95 -6.48
C ILE A 37 -9.38 -13.68 -7.95
N VAL A 38 -9.66 -12.42 -8.30
CA VAL A 38 -9.81 -11.96 -9.69
C VAL A 38 -8.43 -11.64 -10.26
N ALA A 39 -7.63 -10.89 -9.54
CA ALA A 39 -6.29 -10.50 -9.98
C ALA A 39 -5.42 -10.13 -8.77
N GLU A 40 -4.16 -10.55 -8.82
CA GLU A 40 -3.15 -10.06 -7.88
C GLU A 40 -2.49 -8.85 -8.49
N GLY A 41 -2.51 -7.74 -7.74
CA GLY A 41 -1.99 -6.50 -8.23
C GLY A 41 -0.50 -6.32 -7.95
N PRO A 42 0.01 -5.16 -8.33
CA PRO A 42 1.40 -4.85 -8.06
C PRO A 42 1.66 -4.72 -6.56
N SER A 43 2.89 -5.07 -6.18
CA SER A 43 3.40 -4.84 -4.84
C SER A 43 4.66 -3.99 -4.97
N PHE A 44 4.66 -2.82 -4.34
CA PHE A 44 5.77 -1.87 -4.45
C PHE A 44 6.38 -1.57 -3.10
N ALA A 45 7.71 -1.63 -3.02
CA ALA A 45 8.46 -0.92 -2.00
C ALA A 45 8.63 0.52 -2.49
N ILE A 46 8.45 1.49 -1.61
CA ILE A 46 8.45 2.90 -1.97
C ILE A 46 9.69 3.58 -1.38
N ASP A 47 10.48 4.21 -2.23
CA ASP A 47 11.65 4.96 -1.81
C ASP A 47 11.22 6.38 -1.45
N VAL A 48 11.21 6.68 -0.14
CA VAL A 48 10.82 8.00 0.38
C VAL A 48 12.04 8.82 0.83
N GLY A 49 13.24 8.28 0.67
CA GLY A 49 14.46 8.95 1.06
C GLY A 49 14.87 8.64 2.51
N LYS A 50 16.15 8.89 2.80
CA LYS A 50 16.74 8.57 4.09
C LYS A 50 16.15 9.37 5.24
N GLU A 51 15.76 10.62 4.99
CA GLU A 51 15.18 11.48 6.02
C GLU A 51 13.86 10.92 6.54
N GLU A 52 13.00 10.45 5.64
CA GLU A 52 11.73 9.85 6.05
C GLU A 52 11.95 8.51 6.75
N LEU A 53 12.88 7.68 6.27
CA LEU A 53 13.19 6.42 6.92
C LEU A 53 13.78 6.62 8.32
N ALA A 54 14.51 7.70 8.54
CA ALA A 54 15.09 8.02 9.84
C ALA A 54 14.04 8.37 10.91
N LYS A 55 12.80 8.68 10.51
CA LYS A 55 11.71 8.97 11.45
C LYS A 55 11.11 7.72 12.09
N MET A 56 11.48 6.52 11.63
CA MET A 56 10.99 5.27 12.23
C MET A 56 11.49 5.10 13.64
N ASP A 57 10.61 4.62 14.54
CA ASP A 57 11.02 4.23 15.88
C ASP A 57 11.76 2.88 15.85
N ASN A 58 12.29 2.45 17.00
CA ASN A 58 13.06 1.21 17.08
C ASN A 58 12.24 -0.01 16.69
N TRP A 59 10.94 -0.04 17.01
CA TRP A 59 10.06 -1.14 16.67
C TRP A 59 9.90 -1.25 15.14
N ASN A 60 9.65 -0.12 14.47
CA ASN A 60 9.47 -0.12 13.01
C ASN A 60 10.78 -0.47 12.28
N VAL A 61 11.91 0.04 12.74
CA VAL A 61 13.22 -0.31 12.15
C VAL A 61 13.44 -1.82 12.25
N LYS A 62 13.22 -2.40 13.42
CA LYS A 62 13.39 -3.83 13.63
C LYS A 62 12.43 -4.65 12.78
N HIS A 63 11.15 -4.29 12.81
CA HIS A 63 10.09 -4.99 12.07
C HIS A 63 10.36 -5.00 10.56
N HIS A 64 10.63 -3.84 9.99
CA HIS A 64 10.86 -3.72 8.55
C HIS A 64 12.19 -4.31 8.11
N THR A 65 13.21 -4.30 8.98
CA THR A 65 14.49 -4.96 8.71
C THR A 65 14.30 -6.47 8.68
N GLU A 66 13.61 -7.04 9.67
CA GLU A 66 13.37 -8.48 9.75
C GLU A 66 12.53 -9.00 8.57
N ASN A 67 11.60 -8.19 8.07
CA ASN A 67 10.78 -8.54 6.91
C ASN A 67 11.49 -8.34 5.57
N GLY A 68 12.71 -7.81 5.57
CA GLY A 68 13.45 -7.52 4.35
C GLY A 68 12.95 -6.30 3.59
N LEU A 69 12.02 -5.53 4.15
CA LEU A 69 11.44 -4.37 3.46
C LEU A 69 12.47 -3.27 3.21
N LEU A 70 13.34 -2.98 4.20
CA LEU A 70 14.35 -1.93 4.03
C LEU A 70 15.33 -2.29 2.91
N ASP A 71 15.74 -3.55 2.81
CA ASP A 71 16.59 -4.02 1.73
C ASP A 71 15.87 -3.93 0.39
N ARG A 72 14.59 -4.24 0.35
CA ARG A 72 13.78 -4.17 -0.85
C ARG A 72 13.59 -2.72 -1.32
N ILE A 73 13.43 -1.77 -0.40
CA ILE A 73 13.37 -0.34 -0.74
C ILE A 73 14.67 0.10 -1.41
N GLU A 74 15.80 -0.31 -0.86
CA GLU A 74 17.10 0.04 -1.41
C GLU A 74 17.31 -0.51 -2.82
N SER A 75 16.90 -1.75 -3.08
CA SER A 75 17.15 -2.43 -4.36
C SER A 75 16.04 -2.21 -5.39
N GLU A 76 14.78 -2.06 -4.97
CA GLU A 76 13.62 -2.06 -5.85
C GLU A 76 12.66 -0.88 -5.61
N GLY A 77 13.00 0.05 -4.72
CA GLY A 77 12.10 1.14 -4.36
C GLY A 77 11.70 2.01 -5.55
N VAL A 78 10.41 2.33 -5.64
CA VAL A 78 9.87 3.24 -6.64
C VAL A 78 9.36 4.51 -5.96
N SER A 79 9.12 5.57 -6.73
CA SER A 79 8.56 6.80 -6.16
C SER A 79 7.11 6.60 -5.73
N MET A 80 6.64 7.41 -4.77
CA MET A 80 5.25 7.42 -4.32
C MET A 80 4.30 7.64 -5.50
N GLN A 81 4.63 8.59 -6.38
CA GLN A 81 3.81 8.90 -7.55
C GLN A 81 3.71 7.72 -8.51
N ASN A 82 4.81 7.01 -8.73
CA ASN A 82 4.84 5.87 -9.61
C ASN A 82 4.02 4.69 -9.02
N ALA A 83 4.16 4.44 -7.72
CA ALA A 83 3.38 3.42 -7.02
C ALA A 83 1.88 3.73 -7.11
N GLU A 84 1.48 4.98 -6.86
CA GLU A 84 0.09 5.42 -6.96
C GLU A 84 -0.45 5.22 -8.39
N ARG A 85 0.29 5.68 -9.39
CA ARG A 85 -0.14 5.58 -10.79
C ARG A 85 -0.36 4.14 -11.21
N GLN A 86 0.59 3.26 -10.92
CA GLN A 86 0.49 1.86 -11.33
C GLN A 86 -0.58 1.11 -10.54
N THR A 87 -0.78 1.44 -9.28
CA THR A 87 -1.87 0.88 -8.48
C THR A 87 -3.23 1.28 -9.04
N LEU A 88 -3.40 2.56 -9.39
CA LEU A 88 -4.65 3.05 -9.98
C LEU A 88 -4.91 2.42 -11.35
N GLU A 89 -3.89 2.26 -12.19
CA GLU A 89 -4.03 1.60 -13.48
C GLU A 89 -4.53 0.16 -13.30
N PHE A 90 -3.96 -0.57 -12.35
CA PHE A 90 -4.39 -1.92 -12.02
C PHE A 90 -5.86 -1.93 -11.57
N LEU A 91 -6.26 -1.05 -10.67
CA LEU A 91 -7.62 -0.99 -10.17
C LEU A 91 -8.63 -0.64 -11.28
N LYS A 92 -8.27 0.25 -12.19
CA LYS A 92 -9.13 0.63 -13.31
C LYS A 92 -9.40 -0.52 -14.28
N GLU A 93 -8.47 -1.45 -14.39
CA GLU A 93 -8.65 -2.62 -15.24
C GLU A 93 -9.66 -3.62 -14.67
N HIS A 94 -9.84 -3.63 -13.34
CA HIS A 94 -10.61 -4.66 -12.65
C HIS A 94 -11.84 -4.14 -11.92
N CYS A 95 -11.95 -2.82 -11.68
CA CYS A 95 -13.03 -2.22 -10.90
C CYS A 95 -13.51 -0.93 -11.54
N SER A 96 -14.82 -0.66 -11.39
CA SER A 96 -15.39 0.64 -11.75
C SER A 96 -15.17 1.64 -10.62
N PRO A 97 -14.97 2.94 -10.92
CA PRO A 97 -14.79 3.95 -9.87
C PRO A 97 -15.94 3.95 -8.87
N ASN A 98 -15.60 4.00 -7.57
CA ASN A 98 -16.56 4.09 -6.46
C ASN A 98 -17.53 2.91 -6.35
N GLN A 99 -17.25 1.78 -7.01
CA GLN A 99 -18.14 0.61 -6.99
C GLN A 99 -17.66 -0.48 -6.03
N SER A 100 -16.34 -0.55 -5.78
CA SER A 100 -15.78 -1.61 -4.96
C SER A 100 -15.33 -1.08 -3.60
N PRO A 101 -15.73 -1.74 -2.49
CA PRO A 101 -15.26 -1.34 -1.17
C PRO A 101 -13.78 -1.63 -0.99
N LEU A 102 -13.13 -0.80 -0.18
CA LEU A 102 -11.74 -0.94 0.21
C LEU A 102 -11.66 -1.81 1.46
N CYS A 103 -10.85 -2.87 1.41
CA CYS A 103 -10.70 -3.84 2.49
C CYS A 103 -9.24 -3.97 2.93
N GLY A 104 -9.03 -4.39 4.17
CA GLY A 104 -7.69 -4.62 4.71
C GLY A 104 -7.75 -4.89 6.22
N ASN A 105 -6.63 -5.33 6.80
CA ASN A 105 -6.56 -5.64 8.22
C ASN A 105 -6.72 -4.42 9.12
N THR A 106 -6.14 -3.29 8.71
CA THR A 106 -6.19 -2.03 9.45
C THR A 106 -6.68 -0.92 8.54
N ILE A 107 -7.84 -1.15 7.90
CA ILE A 107 -8.30 -0.30 6.81
C ILE A 107 -8.50 1.17 7.19
N GLY A 108 -8.91 1.45 8.43
CA GLY A 108 -9.03 2.83 8.90
C GLY A 108 -7.71 3.56 8.88
N GLN A 109 -6.64 2.92 9.33
CA GLN A 109 -5.29 3.46 9.34
C GLN A 109 -4.76 3.58 7.90
N ASP A 110 -4.95 2.54 7.09
CA ASP A 110 -4.53 2.54 5.68
C ASP A 110 -5.19 3.68 4.91
N ARG A 111 -6.48 3.92 5.13
CA ARG A 111 -7.21 5.03 4.50
C ARG A 111 -6.64 6.40 4.86
N ARG A 112 -6.25 6.60 6.13
CA ARG A 112 -5.64 7.85 6.58
C ARG A 112 -4.38 8.17 5.81
N PHE A 113 -3.51 7.15 5.61
CA PHE A 113 -2.28 7.30 4.85
C PHE A 113 -2.53 7.48 3.36
N LEU A 114 -3.45 6.72 2.78
CA LEU A 114 -3.81 6.86 1.37
C LEU A 114 -4.36 8.26 1.07
N ARG A 115 -5.21 8.76 1.94
CA ARG A 115 -5.78 10.09 1.79
C ARG A 115 -4.72 11.18 1.84
N ARG A 116 -3.68 11.00 2.67
CA ARG A 116 -2.60 11.97 2.83
C ARG A 116 -1.61 11.95 1.66
N TYR A 117 -1.28 10.77 1.13
CA TYR A 117 -0.17 10.60 0.18
C TYR A 117 -0.60 10.14 -1.21
N MET A 118 -1.77 9.62 -1.36
CA MET A 118 -2.35 9.15 -2.61
C MET A 118 -3.81 9.59 -2.75
#